data_d423831b51b98fb75d621800d9ffc1f6
#
_entry.id   d423831b51b98fb75d621800d9ffc1f6
#
_cell.length_a   1.000
_cell.length_b   1.000
_cell.length_c   1.000
_cell.angle_alpha   90.00
_cell.angle_beta   90.00
_cell.angle_gamma   90.00
#
_symmetry.space_group_name_H-M   'P 1'
#
loop_
_entity.id
_entity.type
_entity.pdbx_description
1 polymer ?
#
loop_
_entity_poly.entity_id
_entity_poly.type
_entity_poly.pdbx_seq_one_letter_code
_entity_poly.pdbx_strand_id
1 'polypeptide(L)'
;MIEDLDADLPEDDAYGIMFAQSQAVREYYIRNEGKHFAELPSIDFSVNGGLSLNGTQPYIVNAFYNPTKNNIYVPAAILQDPFVSLDSKSFEYNLSHIGYTFGHEFSHSLDNTGRLYDHRGNMNNWWKKEDERIFNSKVSDVIKQYELFASWDGIKMDASTMVGESMADISGMELCIGYLNRYLTNLGAIDKIKEQGFRTFFAYLAYQWREAIYKQAIRFNIKTNPHPLVKYRTNCPLARSMIFKNIFNIKKGDHMCWKNDTIWSNDE
;
A
#
# COMPACT_ATOMS: atom_id res chain seq x y z
N MET A 1 -8.39 26.11 -6.37
CA MET A 1 -8.63 25.83 -7.80
C MET A 1 -9.92 25.07 -7.98
N ILE A 2 -10.86 25.30 -7.08
CA ILE A 2 -12.27 24.94 -7.15
C ILE A 2 -13.10 26.20 -6.86
N GLU A 3 -12.44 27.35 -6.86
CA GLU A 3 -13.09 28.66 -6.69
C GLU A 3 -14.10 28.98 -7.80
N ASP A 4 -14.05 28.28 -8.93
CA ASP A 4 -14.99 28.46 -10.04
C ASP A 4 -16.23 27.55 -9.97
N LEU A 5 -16.37 26.68 -8.96
CA LEU A 5 -17.54 25.80 -8.79
C LEU A 5 -18.62 26.38 -7.88
N ASP A 6 -18.35 27.50 -7.22
CA ASP A 6 -19.30 28.16 -6.31
C ASP A 6 -20.36 29.03 -7.04
N ALA A 7 -20.30 29.12 -8.36
CA ALA A 7 -21.24 29.91 -9.09
C ALA A 7 -22.52 29.11 -9.41
N ASP A 8 -23.60 29.46 -8.75
CA ASP A 8 -25.00 29.26 -9.14
C ASP A 8 -25.55 27.81 -9.23
N LEU A 9 -25.06 26.87 -8.44
CA LEU A 9 -25.75 25.57 -8.33
C LEU A 9 -26.85 25.63 -7.27
N PRO A 10 -28.11 25.24 -7.62
CA PRO A 10 -29.18 25.14 -6.64
C PRO A 10 -28.78 24.13 -5.54
N GLU A 11 -28.89 24.50 -4.27
CA GLU A 11 -28.50 23.66 -3.13
C GLU A 11 -29.24 22.32 -3.04
N ASP A 12 -30.37 22.19 -3.72
CA ASP A 12 -31.27 21.05 -3.72
C ASP A 12 -31.27 20.23 -5.03
N ASP A 13 -30.47 20.61 -6.04
CA ASP A 13 -30.30 19.83 -7.27
C ASP A 13 -29.10 18.92 -7.26
N ALA A 14 -29.22 17.77 -6.61
CA ALA A 14 -28.15 16.78 -6.53
C ALA A 14 -27.65 16.31 -7.90
N TYR A 15 -28.54 16.23 -8.92
CA TYR A 15 -28.14 15.82 -10.27
C TYR A 15 -27.34 16.93 -10.97
N GLY A 16 -27.78 18.18 -10.85
CA GLY A 16 -27.07 19.35 -11.40
C GLY A 16 -25.67 19.48 -10.77
N ILE A 17 -25.56 19.30 -9.46
CA ILE A 17 -24.28 19.29 -8.75
C ILE A 17 -23.35 18.18 -9.28
N MET A 18 -23.84 16.95 -9.39
CA MET A 18 -23.03 15.83 -9.92
C MET A 18 -22.62 16.07 -11.38
N PHE A 19 -23.50 16.62 -12.20
CA PHE A 19 -23.19 16.94 -13.59
C PHE A 19 -22.12 18.02 -13.70
N ALA A 20 -22.25 19.12 -12.95
CA ALA A 20 -21.26 20.20 -12.93
C ALA A 20 -19.88 19.70 -12.44
N GLN A 21 -19.86 18.87 -11.39
CA GLN A 21 -18.65 18.23 -10.92
C GLN A 21 -18.00 17.36 -12.00
N SER A 22 -18.79 16.57 -12.73
CA SER A 22 -18.29 15.74 -13.83
C SER A 22 -17.69 16.56 -14.96
N GLN A 23 -18.32 17.70 -15.29
CA GLN A 23 -17.80 18.63 -16.30
C GLN A 23 -16.48 19.28 -15.85
N ALA A 24 -16.40 19.76 -14.61
CA ALA A 24 -15.18 20.34 -14.06
C ALA A 24 -13.99 19.37 -14.08
N VAL A 25 -14.24 18.11 -13.75
CA VAL A 25 -13.24 17.05 -13.83
C VAL A 25 -12.80 16.81 -15.27
N ARG A 26 -13.72 16.70 -16.20
CA ARG A 26 -13.41 16.54 -17.62
C ARG A 26 -12.56 17.70 -18.14
N GLU A 27 -12.92 18.95 -17.80
CA GLU A 27 -12.15 20.13 -18.18
C GLU A 27 -10.75 20.13 -17.55
N TYR A 28 -10.63 19.70 -16.30
CA TYR A 28 -9.32 19.54 -15.64
C TYR A 28 -8.42 18.60 -16.43
N TYR A 29 -8.91 17.44 -16.87
CA TYR A 29 -8.11 16.51 -17.67
C TYR A 29 -7.75 17.09 -19.03
N ILE A 30 -8.69 17.75 -19.73
CA ILE A 30 -8.43 18.38 -21.02
C ILE A 30 -7.37 19.49 -20.90
N ARG A 31 -7.47 20.36 -19.87
CA ARG A 31 -6.50 21.45 -19.64
C ARG A 31 -5.10 20.96 -19.26
N ASN A 32 -5.01 19.73 -18.75
CA ASN A 32 -3.74 19.15 -18.32
C ASN A 32 -3.20 18.09 -19.30
N GLU A 33 -3.87 17.87 -20.42
CA GLU A 33 -3.37 17.00 -21.49
C GLU A 33 -2.00 17.47 -21.98
N GLY A 34 -1.02 16.55 -22.02
CA GLY A 34 0.35 16.85 -22.42
C GLY A 34 1.22 17.56 -21.37
N LYS A 35 0.70 17.90 -20.19
CA LYS A 35 1.53 18.43 -19.09
C LYS A 35 2.30 17.33 -18.39
N HIS A 36 3.50 17.69 -17.90
CA HIS A 36 4.33 16.79 -17.13
C HIS A 36 3.81 16.67 -15.69
N PHE A 37 3.73 15.45 -15.17
CA PHE A 37 3.58 15.17 -13.76
C PHE A 37 4.93 15.12 -13.06
N ALA A 38 4.94 15.10 -11.72
CA ALA A 38 6.16 14.90 -10.95
C ALA A 38 6.81 13.54 -11.30
N GLU A 39 8.13 13.47 -11.21
CA GLU A 39 8.88 12.23 -11.46
C GLU A 39 8.64 11.17 -10.37
N LEU A 40 8.32 11.62 -9.16
CA LEU A 40 7.97 10.74 -8.03
C LEU A 40 6.50 10.95 -7.65
N PRO A 41 5.84 9.90 -7.13
CA PRO A 41 4.49 10.05 -6.61
C PRO A 41 4.39 11.17 -5.57
N SER A 42 3.46 12.08 -5.75
CA SER A 42 3.15 13.12 -4.78
C SER A 42 2.05 12.65 -3.83
N ILE A 43 2.07 13.17 -2.60
CA ILE A 43 1.00 12.89 -1.63
C ILE A 43 -0.01 14.03 -1.70
N ASP A 44 -1.26 13.69 -1.94
CA ASP A 44 -2.37 14.64 -2.01
C ASP A 44 -3.26 14.52 -0.78
N PHE A 45 -3.21 15.53 0.08
CA PHE A 45 -4.05 15.67 1.26
C PHE A 45 -5.25 16.59 1.02
N SER A 46 -5.51 17.02 -0.21
CA SER A 46 -6.58 17.96 -0.47
C SER A 46 -7.95 17.36 -0.18
N VAL A 47 -8.77 18.12 0.53
CA VAL A 47 -10.16 17.76 0.83
C VAL A 47 -10.97 17.56 -0.47
N ASN A 48 -10.52 18.20 -1.53
CA ASN A 48 -11.17 18.22 -2.83
C ASN A 48 -10.52 17.27 -3.85
N GLY A 49 -9.55 16.47 -3.44
CA GLY A 49 -8.73 15.63 -4.33
C GLY A 49 -9.49 14.59 -5.12
N GLY A 50 -10.79 14.55 -5.02
CA GLY A 50 -11.51 13.48 -5.64
C GLY A 50 -12.99 13.64 -5.84
N LEU A 51 -13.43 14.78 -6.31
CA LEU A 51 -14.84 14.91 -6.76
C LEU A 51 -15.22 13.87 -7.82
N SER A 52 -14.25 13.24 -8.48
CA SER A 52 -14.50 12.27 -9.54
C SER A 52 -14.18 10.83 -9.19
N LEU A 53 -13.51 10.57 -8.06
CA LEU A 53 -13.09 9.20 -7.73
C LEU A 53 -13.91 8.70 -6.55
N ASN A 54 -14.73 7.69 -6.79
CA ASN A 54 -15.35 6.94 -5.72
C ASN A 54 -14.27 6.44 -4.75
N GLY A 55 -14.40 6.77 -3.47
CA GLY A 55 -13.47 6.33 -2.43
C GLY A 55 -12.45 7.36 -1.97
N THR A 56 -12.36 8.56 -2.57
CA THR A 56 -11.43 9.63 -2.15
C THR A 56 -12.06 10.70 -1.27
N GLN A 57 -13.33 10.55 -0.92
CA GLN A 57 -14.04 11.50 -0.06
C GLN A 57 -13.38 11.58 1.31
N PRO A 58 -13.36 12.77 1.98
CA PRO A 58 -12.64 13.00 3.23
C PRO A 58 -13.01 12.05 4.37
N TYR A 59 -14.23 11.49 4.36
CA TYR A 59 -14.74 10.58 5.37
C TYR A 59 -14.38 9.11 5.12
N ILE A 60 -13.74 8.78 4.00
CA ILE A 60 -13.30 7.41 3.70
C ILE A 60 -12.01 7.10 4.45
N VAL A 61 -12.05 6.02 5.22
CA VAL A 61 -10.87 5.51 5.95
C VAL A 61 -10.08 4.60 5.02
N ASN A 62 -9.27 5.21 4.16
CA ASN A 62 -8.38 4.54 3.22
C ASN A 62 -7.31 5.51 2.71
N ALA A 63 -6.36 5.00 1.90
CA ALA A 63 -5.47 5.75 1.05
C ALA A 63 -5.45 5.08 -0.33
N PHE A 64 -5.01 5.79 -1.37
CA PHE A 64 -5.03 5.29 -2.75
C PHE A 64 -3.87 5.85 -3.55
N TYR A 65 -3.18 4.98 -4.30
CA TYR A 65 -2.30 5.41 -5.38
C TYR A 65 -3.07 5.55 -6.69
N ASN A 66 -2.84 6.65 -7.40
CA ASN A 66 -3.41 6.86 -8.73
C ASN A 66 -2.30 6.88 -9.79
N PRO A 67 -2.16 5.85 -10.62
CA PRO A 67 -1.10 5.77 -11.61
C PRO A 67 -1.21 6.83 -12.72
N THR A 68 -2.42 7.25 -13.09
CA THR A 68 -2.62 8.25 -14.15
C THR A 68 -2.26 9.67 -13.73
N LYS A 69 -2.20 9.94 -12.43
CA LYS A 69 -1.76 11.22 -11.86
C LYS A 69 -0.41 11.11 -11.14
N ASN A 70 0.10 9.90 -11.01
CA ASN A 70 1.31 9.59 -10.24
C ASN A 70 1.28 10.24 -8.85
N ASN A 71 0.18 10.05 -8.12
CA ASN A 71 0.02 10.59 -6.77
C ASN A 71 -0.68 9.63 -5.81
N ILE A 72 -0.50 9.87 -4.53
CA ILE A 72 -1.15 9.16 -3.43
C ILE A 72 -2.20 10.09 -2.83
N TYR A 73 -3.46 9.65 -2.80
CA TYR A 73 -4.54 10.34 -2.08
C TYR A 73 -4.63 9.83 -0.66
N VAL A 74 -4.73 10.77 0.28
CA VAL A 74 -4.85 10.48 1.71
C VAL A 74 -6.05 11.24 2.28
N PRO A 75 -7.25 10.64 2.28
CA PRO A 75 -8.44 11.23 2.88
C PRO A 75 -8.25 11.56 4.37
N ALA A 76 -8.90 12.61 4.85
CA ALA A 76 -8.73 13.08 6.23
C ALA A 76 -9.11 12.02 7.29
N ALA A 77 -10.07 11.15 6.97
CA ALA A 77 -10.54 10.14 7.92
C ALA A 77 -9.49 9.09 8.33
N ILE A 78 -8.44 8.85 7.52
CA ILE A 78 -7.34 7.94 7.92
C ILE A 78 -6.30 8.64 8.82
N LEU A 79 -6.30 9.98 8.89
CA LEU A 79 -5.33 10.76 9.66
C LEU A 79 -5.73 10.95 11.13
N GLN A 80 -6.34 9.95 11.74
CA GLN A 80 -6.80 9.95 13.12
C GLN A 80 -6.59 8.57 13.77
N ASP A 81 -6.81 8.47 15.09
CA ASP A 81 -6.77 7.18 15.75
C ASP A 81 -7.74 6.17 15.07
N PRO A 82 -7.33 4.90 14.91
CA PRO A 82 -6.08 4.29 15.37
C PRO A 82 -4.90 4.41 14.40
N PHE A 83 -5.04 5.03 13.23
CA PHE A 83 -4.00 5.06 12.20
C PHE A 83 -2.88 6.05 12.50
N VAL A 84 -3.24 7.18 13.12
CA VAL A 84 -2.29 8.21 13.55
C VAL A 84 -2.54 8.53 15.02
N SER A 85 -1.50 8.49 15.83
CA SER A 85 -1.55 8.95 17.21
C SER A 85 -0.46 10.00 17.45
N LEU A 86 -0.84 11.21 17.83
CA LEU A 86 0.09 12.32 18.04
C LEU A 86 0.57 12.39 19.50
N ASP A 87 -0.23 11.90 20.46
CA ASP A 87 -0.04 12.27 21.87
C ASP A 87 0.46 11.16 22.79
N SER A 88 0.37 9.88 22.45
CA SER A 88 0.58 8.83 23.45
C SER A 88 1.28 7.56 22.98
N LYS A 89 1.53 7.42 21.68
CA LYS A 89 2.10 6.19 21.14
C LYS A 89 3.45 6.44 20.51
N SER A 90 4.28 5.38 20.44
CA SER A 90 5.63 5.50 19.96
C SER A 90 5.73 5.80 18.46
N PHE A 91 6.92 6.19 18.01
CA PHE A 91 7.24 6.32 16.59
C PHE A 91 6.95 5.03 15.81
N GLU A 92 7.28 3.87 16.38
CA GLU A 92 7.04 2.56 15.77
C GLU A 92 5.53 2.29 15.58
N TYR A 93 4.69 2.83 16.46
CA TYR A 93 3.24 2.76 16.29
C TYR A 93 2.80 3.48 15.01
N ASN A 94 3.13 4.76 14.87
CA ASN A 94 2.75 5.54 13.70
C ASN A 94 3.40 5.00 12.41
N LEU A 95 4.64 4.50 12.50
CA LEU A 95 5.31 3.89 11.36
C LEU A 95 4.63 2.60 10.91
N SER A 96 4.17 1.76 11.86
CA SER A 96 3.48 0.51 11.55
C SER A 96 2.04 0.70 11.04
N HIS A 97 1.43 1.85 11.26
CA HIS A 97 0.07 2.18 10.84
C HIS A 97 0.10 3.08 9.59
N ILE A 98 0.09 4.39 9.78
CA ILE A 98 0.05 5.33 8.66
C ILE A 98 1.32 5.28 7.81
N GLY A 99 2.49 5.09 8.41
CA GLY A 99 3.75 4.96 7.68
C GLY A 99 3.75 3.75 6.75
N TYR A 100 3.26 2.61 7.25
CA TYR A 100 3.07 1.42 6.42
C TYR A 100 2.07 1.66 5.28
N THR A 101 0.97 2.35 5.55
CA THR A 101 0.00 2.71 4.52
C THR A 101 0.65 3.55 3.42
N PHE A 102 1.45 4.56 3.77
CA PHE A 102 2.19 5.36 2.78
C PHE A 102 3.19 4.53 1.98
N GLY A 103 3.91 3.62 2.64
CA GLY A 103 4.83 2.71 1.97
C GLY A 103 4.11 1.76 1.01
N HIS A 104 2.93 1.27 1.38
CA HIS A 104 2.07 0.43 0.55
C HIS A 104 1.60 1.21 -0.70
N GLU A 105 0.99 2.38 -0.52
CA GLU A 105 0.50 3.19 -1.64
C GLU A 105 1.64 3.64 -2.57
N PHE A 106 2.78 4.03 -2.02
CA PHE A 106 3.95 4.34 -2.83
C PHE A 106 4.39 3.15 -3.70
N SER A 107 4.32 1.95 -3.13
CA SER A 107 4.75 0.72 -3.80
C SER A 107 3.84 0.31 -4.96
N HIS A 108 2.59 0.76 -4.96
CA HIS A 108 1.69 0.57 -6.11
C HIS A 108 2.19 1.21 -7.41
N SER A 109 3.09 2.19 -7.33
CA SER A 109 3.73 2.77 -8.53
C SER A 109 4.55 1.75 -9.32
N LEU A 110 4.99 0.67 -8.68
CA LEU A 110 5.86 -0.37 -9.26
C LEU A 110 5.25 -1.78 -9.13
N ASP A 111 3.98 -1.92 -8.78
CA ASP A 111 3.31 -3.21 -8.81
C ASP A 111 3.03 -3.70 -10.24
N ASN A 112 2.34 -4.83 -10.38
CA ASN A 112 2.03 -5.42 -11.69
C ASN A 112 1.18 -4.53 -12.61
N THR A 113 0.49 -3.54 -12.06
CA THR A 113 -0.34 -2.57 -12.79
C THR A 113 0.34 -1.21 -12.90
N GLY A 114 0.81 -0.64 -11.78
CA GLY A 114 1.41 0.70 -11.74
C GLY A 114 2.67 0.81 -12.59
N ARG A 115 3.49 -0.24 -12.65
CA ARG A 115 4.69 -0.29 -13.50
C ARG A 115 4.42 -0.07 -15.00
N LEU A 116 3.18 -0.20 -15.44
CA LEU A 116 2.81 0.03 -16.84
C LEU A 116 2.64 1.51 -17.17
N TYR A 117 2.66 2.37 -16.16
CA TYR A 117 2.57 3.81 -16.30
C TYR A 117 3.95 4.44 -16.10
N ASP A 118 4.26 5.43 -16.93
CA ASP A 118 5.43 6.25 -16.76
C ASP A 118 5.22 7.35 -15.70
N HIS A 119 6.27 8.08 -15.37
CA HIS A 119 6.21 9.17 -14.38
C HIS A 119 5.24 10.30 -14.73
N ARG A 120 4.73 10.34 -15.95
CA ARG A 120 3.74 11.31 -16.44
C ARG A 120 2.31 10.78 -16.38
N GLY A 121 2.13 9.56 -15.88
CA GLY A 121 0.83 8.91 -15.81
C GLY A 121 0.31 8.36 -17.14
N ASN A 122 1.17 8.25 -18.16
CA ASN A 122 0.80 7.63 -19.43
C ASN A 122 1.05 6.12 -19.35
N MET A 123 0.14 5.34 -19.92
CA MET A 123 0.37 3.91 -20.12
C MET A 123 1.45 3.74 -21.18
N ASN A 124 2.67 3.52 -20.75
CA ASN A 124 3.85 3.44 -21.56
C ASN A 124 4.83 2.46 -20.95
N ASN A 125 5.15 1.38 -21.66
CA ASN A 125 6.14 0.41 -21.19
C ASN A 125 7.56 0.98 -21.30
N TRP A 126 8.08 1.49 -20.18
CA TRP A 126 9.41 2.08 -20.03
C TRP A 126 10.44 1.08 -19.50
N TRP A 127 10.01 -0.14 -19.16
CA TRP A 127 10.87 -1.19 -18.63
C TRP A 127 11.67 -1.87 -19.74
N LYS A 128 12.91 -2.24 -19.45
CA LYS A 128 13.69 -3.11 -20.32
C LYS A 128 13.20 -4.56 -20.20
N LYS A 129 13.41 -5.36 -21.23
CA LYS A 129 13.02 -6.79 -21.22
C LYS A 129 13.63 -7.58 -20.06
N GLU A 130 14.87 -7.23 -19.67
CA GLU A 130 15.52 -7.87 -18.53
C GLU A 130 14.84 -7.51 -17.20
N ASP A 131 14.48 -6.24 -17.00
CA ASP A 131 13.75 -5.79 -15.81
C ASP A 131 12.40 -6.50 -15.72
N GLU A 132 11.68 -6.63 -16.84
CA GLU A 132 10.41 -7.37 -16.89
C GLU A 132 10.60 -8.86 -16.55
N ARG A 133 11.67 -9.49 -17.02
CA ARG A 133 11.97 -10.89 -16.73
C ARG A 133 12.21 -11.09 -15.24
N ILE A 134 13.01 -10.24 -14.61
CA ILE A 134 13.30 -10.27 -13.18
C ILE A 134 12.00 -10.02 -12.40
N PHE A 135 11.26 -8.97 -12.75
CA PHE A 135 9.99 -8.64 -12.11
C PHE A 135 9.00 -9.81 -12.16
N ASN A 136 8.78 -10.41 -13.32
CA ASN A 136 7.86 -11.54 -13.48
C ASN A 136 8.29 -12.77 -12.66
N SER A 137 9.59 -12.99 -12.46
CA SER A 137 10.10 -14.01 -11.55
C SER A 137 9.71 -13.72 -10.09
N LYS A 138 9.84 -12.45 -9.67
CA LYS A 138 9.44 -12.02 -8.32
C LYS A 138 7.91 -12.11 -8.13
N VAL A 139 7.12 -11.70 -9.11
CA VAL A 139 5.65 -11.89 -9.13
C VAL A 139 5.29 -13.36 -8.92
N SER A 140 5.91 -14.26 -9.68
CA SER A 140 5.65 -15.71 -9.57
C SER A 140 6.01 -16.26 -8.19
N ASP A 141 7.06 -15.75 -7.56
CA ASP A 141 7.47 -16.14 -6.21
C ASP A 141 6.47 -15.66 -5.14
N VAL A 142 5.96 -14.43 -5.29
CA VAL A 142 4.91 -13.89 -4.40
C VAL A 142 3.63 -14.72 -4.49
N ILE A 143 3.15 -15.01 -5.70
CA ILE A 143 1.97 -15.85 -5.92
C ILE A 143 2.14 -17.19 -5.20
N LYS A 144 3.26 -17.89 -5.43
CA LYS A 144 3.54 -19.19 -4.79
C LYS A 144 3.54 -19.12 -3.27
N GLN A 145 4.08 -18.05 -2.70
CA GLN A 145 4.10 -17.87 -1.25
C GLN A 145 2.68 -17.74 -0.69
N TYR A 146 1.88 -16.86 -1.24
CA TYR A 146 0.54 -16.58 -0.73
C TYR A 146 -0.38 -17.81 -0.90
N GLU A 147 -0.30 -18.52 -2.03
CA GLU A 147 -1.03 -19.76 -2.24
C GLU A 147 -0.62 -20.86 -1.25
N LEU A 148 0.70 -20.99 -0.99
CA LEU A 148 1.20 -21.95 0.00
C LEU A 148 0.68 -21.61 1.41
N PHE A 149 0.76 -20.35 1.83
CA PHE A 149 0.28 -19.94 3.15
C PHE A 149 -1.23 -20.17 3.29
N ALA A 150 -2.02 -19.88 2.25
CA ALA A 150 -3.45 -20.17 2.22
C ALA A 150 -3.73 -21.69 2.31
N SER A 151 -2.91 -22.51 1.65
CA SER A 151 -3.08 -23.97 1.65
C SER A 151 -2.92 -24.59 3.02
N TRP A 152 -2.06 -24.03 3.89
CA TRP A 152 -1.92 -24.49 5.27
C TRP A 152 -3.18 -24.29 6.13
N ASP A 153 -4.03 -23.33 5.74
CA ASP A 153 -5.34 -23.10 6.36
C ASP A 153 -6.47 -23.88 5.65
N GLY A 154 -6.14 -24.73 4.68
CA GLY A 154 -7.13 -25.44 3.86
C GLY A 154 -7.89 -24.54 2.89
N ILE A 155 -7.34 -23.37 2.57
CA ILE A 155 -7.92 -22.37 1.67
C ILE A 155 -7.28 -22.51 0.29
N LYS A 156 -8.13 -22.72 -0.74
CA LYS A 156 -7.71 -22.62 -2.14
C LYS A 156 -7.90 -21.18 -2.60
N MET A 157 -6.81 -20.49 -2.88
CA MET A 157 -6.78 -19.10 -3.30
C MET A 157 -5.99 -18.99 -4.62
N ASP A 158 -6.46 -18.18 -5.54
CA ASP A 158 -5.71 -17.74 -6.72
C ASP A 158 -5.05 -16.40 -6.37
N ALA A 159 -3.79 -16.44 -5.95
CA ALA A 159 -3.07 -15.27 -5.54
C ALA A 159 -2.66 -14.36 -6.72
N SER A 160 -2.81 -14.81 -7.96
CA SER A 160 -2.52 -14.00 -9.15
C SER A 160 -3.42 -12.77 -9.25
N THR A 161 -4.67 -12.87 -8.81
CA THR A 161 -5.63 -11.76 -8.79
C THR A 161 -5.37 -10.72 -7.70
N MET A 162 -4.51 -11.06 -6.73
CA MET A 162 -4.20 -10.24 -5.54
C MET A 162 -2.72 -9.84 -5.49
N VAL A 163 -1.97 -10.12 -6.56
CA VAL A 163 -0.50 -10.01 -6.53
C VAL A 163 -0.03 -8.56 -6.41
N GLY A 164 -0.75 -7.59 -6.98
CA GLY A 164 -0.44 -6.18 -6.85
C GLY A 164 -0.45 -5.74 -5.39
N GLU A 165 -1.54 -6.04 -4.69
CA GLU A 165 -1.69 -5.78 -3.26
C GLU A 165 -0.62 -6.50 -2.42
N SER A 166 -0.36 -7.76 -2.77
CA SER A 166 0.66 -8.55 -2.07
C SER A 166 2.07 -7.96 -2.23
N MET A 167 2.41 -7.47 -3.41
CA MET A 167 3.68 -6.80 -3.69
C MET A 167 3.78 -5.45 -2.97
N ALA A 168 2.69 -4.68 -2.95
CA ALA A 168 2.63 -3.41 -2.24
C ALA A 168 2.80 -3.61 -0.72
N ASP A 169 2.17 -4.63 -0.14
CA ASP A 169 2.34 -4.99 1.28
C ASP A 169 3.79 -5.35 1.62
N ILE A 170 4.45 -6.18 0.80
CA ILE A 170 5.84 -6.59 1.03
C ILE A 170 6.78 -5.38 0.92
N SER A 171 6.63 -4.60 -0.15
CA SER A 171 7.49 -3.44 -0.41
C SER A 171 7.28 -2.33 0.62
N GLY A 172 6.02 -2.07 1.01
CA GLY A 172 5.68 -1.10 2.06
C GLY A 172 6.31 -1.46 3.41
N MET A 173 6.31 -2.75 3.78
CA MET A 173 6.98 -3.21 4.98
C MET A 173 8.50 -3.02 4.89
N GLU A 174 9.12 -3.32 3.75
CA GLU A 174 10.57 -3.13 3.56
C GLU A 174 10.96 -1.65 3.66
N LEU A 175 10.18 -0.74 3.09
CA LEU A 175 10.38 0.70 3.23
C LEU A 175 10.34 1.13 4.70
N CYS A 176 9.36 0.65 5.46
CA CYS A 176 9.26 0.93 6.90
C CYS A 176 10.44 0.37 7.69
N ILE A 177 10.86 -0.85 7.41
CA ILE A 177 12.04 -1.47 8.04
C ILE A 177 13.30 -0.66 7.75
N GLY A 178 13.53 -0.28 6.49
CA GLY A 178 14.67 0.53 6.08
C GLY A 178 14.67 1.91 6.76
N TYR A 179 13.50 2.52 6.86
CA TYR A 179 13.33 3.81 7.52
C TYR A 179 13.58 3.71 9.04
N LEU A 180 13.00 2.71 9.71
CA LEU A 180 13.19 2.48 11.14
C LEU A 180 14.67 2.22 11.47
N ASN A 181 15.34 1.40 10.68
CA ASN A 181 16.77 1.14 10.86
C ASN A 181 17.60 2.43 10.79
N ARG A 182 17.34 3.26 9.78
CA ARG A 182 18.02 4.55 9.61
C ARG A 182 17.71 5.50 10.77
N TYR A 183 16.45 5.60 11.17
CA TYR A 183 16.01 6.43 12.29
C TYR A 183 16.73 6.05 13.58
N LEU A 184 16.70 4.77 13.97
CA LEU A 184 17.36 4.28 15.19
C LEU A 184 18.89 4.43 15.11
N THR A 185 19.49 4.26 13.94
CA THR A 185 20.93 4.47 13.73
C THR A 185 21.31 5.94 13.91
N ASN A 186 20.52 6.86 13.36
CA ASN A 186 20.76 8.29 13.51
C ASN A 186 20.60 8.78 14.95
N LEU A 187 19.78 8.10 15.75
CA LEU A 187 19.68 8.33 17.21
C LEU A 187 20.82 7.72 18.01
N GLY A 188 21.76 7.02 17.38
CA GLY A 188 22.84 6.33 18.07
C GLY A 188 22.39 5.13 18.89
N ALA A 189 21.25 4.54 18.55
CA ALA A 189 20.70 3.39 19.27
C ALA A 189 21.65 2.18 19.20
N ILE A 190 21.92 1.58 20.36
CA ILE A 190 22.66 0.30 20.46
C ILE A 190 21.79 -0.85 19.96
N ASP A 191 22.40 -1.99 19.63
CA ASP A 191 21.72 -3.14 19.02
C ASP A 191 20.50 -3.62 19.82
N LYS A 192 20.58 -3.65 21.13
CA LYS A 192 19.44 -4.02 21.99
C LYS A 192 18.25 -3.07 21.86
N ILE A 193 18.50 -1.77 21.70
CA ILE A 193 17.45 -0.75 21.50
C ILE A 193 16.86 -0.91 20.10
N LYS A 194 17.70 -1.15 19.09
CA LYS A 194 17.24 -1.41 17.72
C LYS A 194 16.37 -2.66 17.68
N GLU A 195 16.79 -3.76 18.30
CA GLU A 195 16.00 -4.98 18.39
C GLU A 195 14.63 -4.72 19.03
N GLN A 196 14.58 -3.97 20.13
CA GLN A 196 13.33 -3.63 20.78
C GLN A 196 12.42 -2.75 19.88
N GLY A 197 12.97 -1.79 19.17
CA GLY A 197 12.25 -0.96 18.21
C GLY A 197 11.60 -1.81 17.11
N PHE A 198 12.36 -2.74 16.53
CA PHE A 198 11.81 -3.65 15.53
C PHE A 198 10.76 -4.61 16.09
N ARG A 199 10.95 -5.15 17.29
CA ARG A 199 9.93 -5.98 17.95
C ARG A 199 8.62 -5.21 18.13
N THR A 200 8.73 -3.97 18.57
CA THR A 200 7.59 -3.08 18.77
C THR A 200 6.88 -2.78 17.44
N PHE A 201 7.65 -2.44 16.40
CA PHE A 201 7.11 -2.21 15.05
C PHE A 201 6.34 -3.43 14.51
N PHE A 202 6.94 -4.63 14.56
CA PHE A 202 6.29 -5.84 14.07
C PHE A 202 5.04 -6.22 14.88
N ALA A 203 5.06 -5.99 16.20
CA ALA A 203 3.90 -6.23 17.05
C ALA A 203 2.74 -5.27 16.69
N TYR A 204 3.02 -3.99 16.49
CA TYR A 204 2.01 -3.02 16.08
C TYR A 204 1.49 -3.27 14.66
N LEU A 205 2.35 -3.68 13.74
CA LEU A 205 1.92 -4.06 12.39
C LEU A 205 0.93 -5.23 12.43
N ALA A 206 1.22 -6.27 13.22
CA ALA A 206 0.30 -7.38 13.40
C ALA A 206 -0.99 -6.97 14.13
N TYR A 207 -0.90 -6.04 15.07
CA TYR A 207 -2.05 -5.50 15.79
C TYR A 207 -2.99 -4.70 14.86
N GLN A 208 -2.45 -3.90 13.95
CA GLN A 208 -3.24 -3.17 12.96
C GLN A 208 -4.07 -4.11 12.09
N TRP A 209 -3.49 -5.22 11.67
CA TRP A 209 -4.09 -6.20 10.75
C TRP A 209 -4.90 -7.30 11.44
N ARG A 210 -5.20 -7.18 12.74
CA ARG A 210 -6.05 -8.16 13.42
C ARG A 210 -7.48 -8.10 12.88
N GLU A 211 -8.03 -9.25 12.59
CA GLU A 211 -9.39 -9.39 12.06
C GLU A 211 -10.09 -10.60 12.66
N ALA A 212 -11.41 -10.50 12.86
CA ALA A 212 -12.30 -11.63 13.09
C ALA A 212 -13.24 -11.75 11.90
N ILE A 213 -13.11 -12.82 11.13
CA ILE A 213 -13.91 -13.05 9.93
C ILE A 213 -14.69 -14.35 10.03
N TYR A 214 -15.97 -14.36 9.64
CA TYR A 214 -16.78 -15.57 9.57
C TYR A 214 -16.32 -16.47 8.43
N LYS A 215 -16.34 -17.81 8.65
CA LYS A 215 -15.91 -18.79 7.63
C LYS A 215 -16.65 -18.66 6.30
N GLN A 216 -17.94 -18.31 6.32
CA GLN A 216 -18.72 -18.07 5.10
C GLN A 216 -18.21 -16.85 4.32
N ALA A 217 -17.83 -15.78 5.04
CA ALA A 217 -17.31 -14.56 4.43
C ALA A 217 -15.93 -14.74 3.80
N ILE A 218 -15.10 -15.67 4.30
CA ILE A 218 -13.78 -15.98 3.72
C ILE A 218 -13.90 -16.35 2.24
N ARG A 219 -14.84 -17.25 1.89
CA ARG A 219 -15.02 -17.70 0.50
C ARG A 219 -15.48 -16.59 -0.44
N PHE A 220 -16.31 -15.69 0.06
CA PHE A 220 -16.75 -14.52 -0.69
C PHE A 220 -15.60 -13.53 -0.87
N ASN A 221 -14.90 -13.21 0.21
CA ASN A 221 -13.77 -12.28 0.22
C ASN A 221 -12.68 -12.69 -0.79
N ILE A 222 -12.23 -13.94 -0.76
CA ILE A 222 -11.20 -14.46 -1.68
C ILE A 222 -11.60 -14.33 -3.16
N LYS A 223 -12.89 -14.34 -3.48
CA LYS A 223 -13.37 -14.27 -4.86
C LYS A 223 -13.61 -12.86 -5.37
N THR A 224 -13.86 -11.90 -4.48
CA THR A 224 -14.35 -10.57 -4.85
C THR A 224 -13.45 -9.43 -4.41
N ASN A 225 -12.56 -9.67 -3.43
CA ASN A 225 -11.64 -8.65 -2.91
C ASN A 225 -10.28 -8.77 -3.62
N PRO A 226 -9.73 -7.68 -4.18
CA PRO A 226 -8.38 -7.67 -4.73
C PRO A 226 -7.29 -7.84 -3.66
N HIS A 227 -7.63 -7.65 -2.38
CA HIS A 227 -6.70 -7.83 -1.28
C HIS A 227 -6.75 -9.25 -0.73
N PRO A 228 -5.60 -9.85 -0.40
CA PRO A 228 -5.55 -11.10 0.38
C PRO A 228 -6.21 -10.93 1.75
N LEU A 229 -6.55 -12.05 2.40
CA LEU A 229 -6.98 -12.01 3.79
C LEU A 229 -5.90 -11.36 4.66
N VAL A 230 -6.31 -10.58 5.64
CA VAL A 230 -5.39 -9.80 6.50
C VAL A 230 -4.33 -10.65 7.20
N LYS A 231 -4.64 -11.93 7.50
CA LYS A 231 -3.65 -12.90 7.99
C LYS A 231 -2.46 -13.03 7.03
N TYR A 232 -2.69 -13.09 5.72
CA TYR A 232 -1.63 -13.25 4.73
C TYR A 232 -0.96 -11.91 4.43
N ARG A 233 -1.71 -10.80 4.45
CA ARG A 233 -1.15 -9.45 4.35
C ARG A 233 -0.14 -9.14 5.46
N THR A 234 -0.29 -9.78 6.62
CA THR A 234 0.65 -9.69 7.75
C THR A 234 1.78 -10.72 7.63
N ASN A 235 1.42 -11.99 7.53
CA ASN A 235 2.37 -13.08 7.71
C ASN A 235 3.32 -13.26 6.52
N CYS A 236 2.84 -13.06 5.29
CA CYS A 236 3.68 -13.26 4.11
C CYS A 236 4.80 -12.22 4.01
N PRO A 237 4.56 -10.90 4.20
CA PRO A 237 5.64 -9.93 4.28
C PRO A 237 6.63 -10.23 5.42
N LEU A 238 6.15 -10.52 6.63
CA LEU A 238 7.00 -10.83 7.79
C LEU A 238 7.91 -12.03 7.54
N ALA A 239 7.39 -13.09 6.91
CA ALA A 239 8.15 -14.30 6.59
C ALA A 239 9.31 -14.06 5.62
N ARG A 240 9.32 -12.95 4.88
CA ARG A 240 10.41 -12.53 3.98
C ARG A 240 11.50 -11.76 4.72
N SER A 241 11.16 -11.04 5.77
CA SER A 241 12.10 -10.14 6.46
C SER A 241 13.18 -10.88 7.22
N MET A 242 14.45 -10.66 6.85
CA MET A 242 15.61 -11.19 7.59
C MET A 242 15.66 -10.65 9.02
N ILE A 243 15.34 -9.37 9.21
CA ILE A 243 15.32 -8.75 10.55
C ILE A 243 14.27 -9.44 11.42
N PHE A 244 13.06 -9.68 10.90
CA PHE A 244 12.03 -10.42 11.61
C PHE A 244 12.50 -11.82 11.96
N LYS A 245 13.03 -12.57 11.00
CA LYS A 245 13.54 -13.94 11.22
C LYS A 245 14.61 -13.99 12.30
N ASN A 246 15.57 -13.09 12.26
CA ASN A 246 16.65 -13.03 13.26
C ASN A 246 16.11 -12.70 14.66
N ILE A 247 15.26 -11.68 14.78
CA ILE A 247 14.70 -11.21 16.06
C ILE A 247 13.82 -12.28 16.73
N PHE A 248 13.02 -13.00 15.94
CA PHE A 248 12.11 -14.03 16.45
C PHE A 248 12.68 -15.44 16.36
N ASN A 249 13.97 -15.57 15.99
CA ASN A 249 14.69 -16.85 15.91
C ASN A 249 14.02 -17.86 14.96
N ILE A 250 13.43 -17.38 13.86
CA ILE A 250 12.79 -18.20 12.83
C ILE A 250 13.86 -19.00 12.08
N LYS A 251 13.63 -20.30 11.93
CA LYS A 251 14.58 -21.23 11.29
C LYS A 251 14.05 -21.72 9.96
N LYS A 252 14.96 -22.19 9.11
CA LYS A 252 14.60 -22.90 7.89
C LYS A 252 13.71 -24.09 8.23
N GLY A 253 12.53 -24.15 7.62
CA GLY A 253 11.51 -25.16 7.87
C GLY A 253 10.34 -24.67 8.73
N ASP A 254 10.47 -23.54 9.42
CA ASP A 254 9.33 -22.90 10.09
C ASP A 254 8.36 -22.31 9.07
N HIS A 255 7.07 -22.30 9.38
CA HIS A 255 6.04 -21.72 8.51
C HIS A 255 6.28 -20.22 8.19
N MET A 256 6.87 -19.50 9.15
CA MET A 256 7.21 -18.08 8.99
C MET A 256 8.60 -17.85 8.36
N CYS A 257 9.14 -18.82 7.64
CA CYS A 257 10.41 -18.70 6.93
C CYS A 257 10.22 -18.88 5.44
N TRP A 258 10.22 -17.78 4.69
CA TRP A 258 10.25 -17.82 3.23
C TRP A 258 11.71 -17.76 2.72
N LYS A 259 11.96 -18.36 1.55
CA LYS A 259 13.31 -18.48 0.99
C LYS A 259 13.87 -17.18 0.44
N ASN A 260 13.02 -16.34 -0.13
CA ASN A 260 13.39 -15.06 -0.71
C ASN A 260 13.05 -13.96 0.28
N ASP A 261 13.99 -13.08 0.56
CA ASP A 261 13.85 -12.12 1.65
C ASP A 261 13.16 -10.84 1.19
N THR A 262 13.50 -10.34 0.01
CA THR A 262 12.89 -9.11 -0.50
C THR A 262 12.44 -9.23 -1.95
N ILE A 263 11.55 -8.32 -2.39
CA ILE A 263 11.15 -8.22 -3.80
C ILE A 263 12.22 -7.48 -4.61
N TRP A 264 12.88 -6.52 -4.00
CA TRP A 264 13.77 -5.56 -4.67
C TRP A 264 15.25 -5.81 -4.41
N SER A 265 15.62 -6.86 -3.66
CA SER A 265 17.02 -7.22 -3.50
C SER A 265 17.62 -7.69 -4.81
N ASN A 266 18.77 -7.16 -5.14
CA ASN A 266 19.65 -7.78 -6.13
C ASN A 266 20.27 -8.99 -5.45
N ASP A 267 19.78 -10.18 -5.77
CA ASP A 267 20.50 -11.42 -5.50
C ASP A 267 21.65 -11.47 -6.49
N GLU A 268 22.79 -10.88 -6.14
CA GLU A 268 24.09 -11.24 -6.69
C GLU A 268 24.71 -12.40 -5.91
#